data_074b89badf55a7e530282e3851850a80
#
_entry.id   074b89badf55a7e530282e3851850a80
#
_cell.length_a   1.000
_cell.length_b   1.000
_cell.length_c   1.000
_cell.angle_alpha   90.00
_cell.angle_beta   90.00
_cell.angle_gamma   90.00
#
_symmetry.space_group_name_H-M   'P 1'
#
loop_
_entity.id
_entity.type
_entity.pdbx_description
1 polymer ?
#
loop_
_entity_poly.entity_id
_entity_poly.type
_entity_poly.pdbx_seq_one_letter_code
_entity_poly.pdbx_strand_id
1 'polypeptide(L)'
;MAEFILSAFADEAAEGLDEQLEALAQENIRMIELRGVDGTNCSELGVEDAVRIHKKLEAHQVTLSALGSPYGKIGIMDSFDEHFDKFARSMEVCKVLECSRIRMFSFYIPQGEEPEKYRDEVFRRLEKMVELARKNNILLVHENEKGIYGDIDTRCMDLYKHFGGDMGVVFDPANYVQCGVDPLEAYRLHKDIITYFHIKDAMKEDGSVVSAGRGDGHLPEILEDVDKVRSGEVILTVEPHLHIFNGLGSLQSESLLHKESYPDSRTAFHAACEALKKIIQKIV
;
A
#
# COMPACT_ATOMS: atom_id res chain seq x y z
N MET A 1 7.16 22.13 -7.81
CA MET A 1 6.23 21.20 -8.47
C MET A 1 6.74 19.79 -8.24
N ALA A 2 5.84 18.89 -7.89
CA ALA A 2 6.14 17.47 -7.73
C ALA A 2 6.32 16.81 -9.11
N GLU A 3 7.14 15.77 -9.16
CA GLU A 3 7.20 14.84 -10.28
C GLU A 3 6.44 13.57 -9.88
N PHE A 4 5.22 13.40 -10.39
CA PHE A 4 4.40 12.23 -10.06
C PHE A 4 4.88 11.00 -10.81
N ILE A 5 5.36 9.99 -10.05
CA ILE A 5 5.80 8.70 -10.56
C ILE A 5 4.70 7.67 -10.29
N LEU A 6 4.16 7.08 -11.35
CA LEU A 6 3.12 6.06 -11.21
C LEU A 6 3.74 4.70 -10.89
N SER A 7 3.21 4.07 -9.85
CA SER A 7 3.41 2.66 -9.48
C SER A 7 2.05 1.97 -9.42
N ALA A 8 2.01 0.64 -9.36
CA ALA A 8 0.74 -0.07 -9.24
C ALA A 8 0.90 -1.44 -8.56
N PHE A 9 -0.19 -1.90 -7.94
CA PHE A 9 -0.43 -3.30 -7.61
C PHE A 9 -0.93 -4.02 -8.87
N ALA A 10 0.00 -4.49 -9.70
CA ALA A 10 -0.32 -5.09 -10.99
C ALA A 10 -0.99 -6.48 -10.89
N ASP A 11 -0.95 -7.13 -9.71
CA ASP A 11 -1.71 -8.34 -9.41
C ASP A 11 -3.23 -8.13 -9.43
N GLU A 12 -3.69 -6.88 -9.41
CA GLU A 12 -5.09 -6.54 -9.67
C GLU A 12 -5.47 -6.60 -11.16
N ALA A 13 -4.50 -6.53 -12.06
CA ALA A 13 -4.74 -6.69 -13.50
C ALA A 13 -4.65 -8.15 -13.95
N ALA A 14 -3.72 -8.93 -13.36
CA ALA A 14 -3.47 -10.33 -13.71
C ALA A 14 -2.71 -11.07 -12.61
N GLU A 15 -2.86 -12.40 -12.55
CA GLU A 15 -2.16 -13.25 -11.56
C GLU A 15 -0.69 -13.50 -11.96
N GLY A 16 -0.44 -13.77 -13.25
CA GLY A 16 0.89 -14.09 -13.77
C GLY A 16 1.79 -12.86 -13.92
N LEU A 17 3.08 -13.00 -13.61
CA LEU A 17 4.03 -11.88 -13.68
C LEU A 17 4.15 -11.29 -15.09
N ASP A 18 4.15 -12.14 -16.13
CA ASP A 18 4.27 -11.66 -17.51
C ASP A 18 3.08 -10.78 -17.91
N GLU A 19 1.86 -11.22 -17.56
CA GLU A 19 0.63 -10.46 -17.80
C GLU A 19 0.57 -9.17 -16.95
N GLN A 20 1.12 -9.20 -15.74
CA GLN A 20 1.26 -7.99 -14.89
C GLN A 20 2.18 -6.97 -15.59
N LEU A 21 3.34 -7.41 -16.09
CA LEU A 21 4.29 -6.55 -16.78
C LEU A 21 3.72 -6.00 -18.10
N GLU A 22 2.93 -6.79 -18.83
CA GLU A 22 2.19 -6.31 -19.98
C GLU A 22 1.15 -5.24 -19.61
N ALA A 23 0.44 -5.42 -18.47
CA ALA A 23 -0.52 -4.42 -17.97
C ALA A 23 0.18 -3.10 -17.67
N LEU A 24 1.29 -3.14 -16.95
CA LEU A 24 2.10 -1.95 -16.64
C LEU A 24 2.60 -1.26 -17.92
N ALA A 25 3.08 -2.03 -18.89
CA ALA A 25 3.56 -1.49 -20.16
C ALA A 25 2.45 -0.78 -20.96
N GLN A 26 1.24 -1.32 -21.00
CA GLN A 26 0.07 -0.71 -21.66
C GLN A 26 -0.31 0.63 -21.00
N GLU A 27 -0.10 0.75 -19.68
CA GLU A 27 -0.37 1.96 -18.95
C GLU A 27 0.82 2.95 -18.91
N ASN A 28 1.96 2.60 -19.53
CA ASN A 28 3.22 3.35 -19.45
C ASN A 28 3.73 3.50 -18.00
N ILE A 29 3.47 2.52 -17.14
CA ILE A 29 3.95 2.45 -15.76
C ILE A 29 5.25 1.66 -15.74
N ARG A 30 6.29 2.18 -15.07
CA ARG A 30 7.62 1.59 -14.95
C ARG A 30 8.03 1.26 -13.53
N MET A 31 7.05 1.26 -12.63
CA MET A 31 7.27 0.94 -11.22
C MET A 31 6.13 0.03 -10.73
N ILE A 32 6.46 -0.96 -9.90
CA ILE A 32 5.50 -1.90 -9.33
C ILE A 32 5.63 -1.93 -7.81
N GLU A 33 4.51 -1.95 -7.11
CA GLU A 33 4.45 -2.41 -5.72
C GLU A 33 4.10 -3.90 -5.73
N LEU A 34 5.08 -4.74 -5.38
CA LEU A 34 4.98 -6.19 -5.57
C LEU A 34 4.22 -6.83 -4.40
N ARG A 35 3.00 -7.31 -4.63
CA ARG A 35 2.15 -7.97 -3.63
C ARG A 35 1.93 -9.44 -3.93
N GLY A 36 1.44 -9.77 -5.11
CA GLY A 36 1.18 -11.13 -5.58
C GLY A 36 1.85 -11.40 -6.92
N VAL A 37 2.45 -12.58 -7.09
CA VAL A 37 3.08 -13.03 -8.33
C VAL A 37 2.85 -14.52 -8.54
N ASP A 38 2.31 -14.91 -9.71
CA ASP A 38 2.09 -16.30 -10.07
C ASP A 38 1.30 -17.07 -8.98
N GLY A 39 0.29 -16.42 -8.37
CA GLY A 39 -0.52 -16.97 -7.28
C GLY A 39 0.15 -17.01 -5.90
N THR A 40 1.37 -16.50 -5.78
CA THR A 40 2.13 -16.49 -4.52
C THR A 40 2.20 -15.08 -3.93
N ASN A 41 1.84 -14.92 -2.65
CA ASN A 41 1.99 -13.64 -1.96
C ASN A 41 3.48 -13.33 -1.72
N CYS A 42 3.86 -12.06 -1.80
CA CYS A 42 5.25 -11.63 -1.64
C CYS A 42 5.88 -12.03 -0.30
N SER A 43 5.10 -12.24 0.75
CA SER A 43 5.57 -12.72 2.06
C SER A 43 6.00 -14.19 2.06
N GLU A 44 5.63 -14.95 1.05
CA GLU A 44 5.96 -16.37 0.89
C GLU A 44 7.06 -16.62 -0.16
N LEU A 45 7.55 -15.58 -0.83
CA LEU A 45 8.61 -15.71 -1.84
C LEU A 45 9.93 -16.15 -1.21
N GLY A 46 10.59 -17.08 -1.92
CA GLY A 46 11.97 -17.46 -1.63
C GLY A 46 12.99 -16.67 -2.46
N VAL A 47 14.27 -16.86 -2.16
CA VAL A 47 15.39 -16.23 -2.88
C VAL A 47 15.40 -16.62 -4.37
N GLU A 48 15.05 -17.87 -4.71
CA GLU A 48 14.99 -18.34 -6.10
C GLU A 48 13.87 -17.63 -6.88
N ASP A 49 12.71 -17.43 -6.26
CA ASP A 49 11.62 -16.63 -6.84
C ASP A 49 12.05 -15.19 -7.04
N ALA A 50 12.69 -14.58 -6.05
CA ALA A 50 13.21 -13.23 -6.13
C ALA A 50 14.19 -13.06 -7.31
N VAL A 51 15.10 -14.02 -7.54
CA VAL A 51 16.04 -14.00 -8.68
C VAL A 51 15.28 -14.07 -10.00
N ARG A 52 14.26 -14.92 -10.10
CA ARG A 52 13.43 -15.05 -11.31
C ARG A 52 12.65 -13.76 -11.60
N ILE A 53 12.03 -13.22 -10.56
CA ILE A 53 11.24 -11.98 -10.65
C ILE A 53 12.14 -10.80 -11.02
N HIS A 54 13.27 -10.64 -10.36
CA HIS A 54 14.22 -9.55 -10.63
C HIS A 54 14.66 -9.52 -12.10
N LYS A 55 15.06 -10.66 -12.67
CA LYS A 55 15.43 -10.76 -14.08
C LYS A 55 14.32 -10.34 -15.04
N LYS A 56 13.05 -10.67 -14.72
CA LYS A 56 11.91 -10.25 -15.53
C LYS A 56 11.66 -8.75 -15.43
N LEU A 57 11.73 -8.19 -14.21
CA LEU A 57 11.60 -6.75 -13.99
C LEU A 57 12.67 -5.97 -14.76
N GLU A 58 13.94 -6.39 -14.69
CA GLU A 58 15.03 -5.77 -15.45
C GLU A 58 14.78 -5.83 -16.97
N ALA A 59 14.38 -7.00 -17.50
CA ALA A 59 14.10 -7.16 -18.92
C ALA A 59 12.99 -6.23 -19.45
N HIS A 60 12.02 -5.86 -18.57
CA HIS A 60 10.92 -4.94 -18.88
C HIS A 60 11.18 -3.50 -18.44
N GLN A 61 12.36 -3.22 -17.86
CA GLN A 61 12.72 -1.90 -17.32
C GLN A 61 11.69 -1.41 -16.27
N VAL A 62 11.23 -2.31 -15.41
CA VAL A 62 10.34 -2.02 -14.28
C VAL A 62 11.14 -2.10 -12.99
N THR A 63 10.96 -1.11 -12.11
CA THR A 63 11.58 -1.06 -10.78
C THR A 63 10.54 -1.32 -9.68
N LEU A 64 10.98 -1.65 -8.46
CA LEU A 64 10.07 -1.77 -7.33
C LEU A 64 9.93 -0.45 -6.58
N SER A 65 8.69 -0.05 -6.26
CA SER A 65 8.40 1.02 -5.29
C SER A 65 8.54 0.49 -3.86
N ALA A 66 7.95 -0.68 -3.61
CA ALA A 66 7.99 -1.38 -2.33
C ALA A 66 7.61 -2.87 -2.50
N LEU A 67 7.89 -3.68 -1.48
CA LEU A 67 7.25 -4.97 -1.29
C LEU A 67 5.92 -4.75 -0.56
N GLY A 68 4.79 -4.94 -1.25
CA GLY A 68 3.42 -4.72 -0.75
C GLY A 68 2.95 -5.86 0.16
N SER A 69 3.58 -5.99 1.32
CA SER A 69 3.47 -7.17 2.18
C SER A 69 2.26 -7.16 3.11
N PRO A 70 1.78 -8.31 3.61
CA PRO A 70 0.77 -8.39 4.64
C PRO A 70 1.38 -8.34 6.06
N TYR A 71 2.65 -7.99 6.24
CA TYR A 71 3.25 -7.98 7.57
C TYR A 71 2.53 -6.99 8.49
N GLY A 72 2.17 -7.48 9.68
CA GLY A 72 1.29 -6.78 10.61
C GLY A 72 -0.22 -7.06 10.43
N LYS A 73 -0.66 -7.79 9.38
CA LYS A 73 -2.05 -8.26 9.24
C LYS A 73 -2.28 -9.60 9.98
N ILE A 74 -1.92 -9.65 11.24
CA ILE A 74 -2.27 -10.69 12.21
C ILE A 74 -2.91 -10.03 13.43
N GLY A 75 -3.67 -10.79 14.21
CA GLY A 75 -4.24 -10.30 15.48
C GLY A 75 -3.14 -9.95 16.48
N ILE A 76 -3.35 -8.89 17.26
CA ILE A 76 -2.40 -8.50 18.32
C ILE A 76 -2.27 -9.60 19.39
N MET A 77 -3.24 -10.49 19.50
CA MET A 77 -3.22 -11.63 20.43
C MET A 77 -2.60 -12.89 19.82
N ASP A 78 -2.33 -12.91 18.51
CA ASP A 78 -1.73 -14.06 17.83
C ASP A 78 -0.22 -14.16 18.11
N SER A 79 0.34 -15.36 17.87
CA SER A 79 1.78 -15.60 17.97
C SER A 79 2.55 -14.67 17.02
N PHE A 80 3.45 -13.89 17.58
CA PHE A 80 4.29 -12.99 16.81
C PHE A 80 5.53 -13.67 16.21
N ASP A 81 6.04 -14.73 16.82
CA ASP A 81 7.34 -15.31 16.47
C ASP A 81 7.34 -15.88 15.04
N GLU A 82 6.32 -16.68 14.67
CA GLU A 82 6.20 -17.20 13.31
C GLU A 82 6.05 -16.09 12.26
N HIS A 83 5.28 -15.06 12.60
CA HIS A 83 5.10 -13.89 11.74
C HIS A 83 6.41 -13.12 11.56
N PHE A 84 7.17 -12.94 12.65
CA PHE A 84 8.47 -12.30 12.63
C PHE A 84 9.50 -13.12 11.85
N ASP A 85 9.49 -14.46 11.94
CA ASP A 85 10.38 -15.33 11.17
C ASP A 85 10.10 -15.23 9.66
N LYS A 86 8.83 -15.12 9.24
CA LYS A 86 8.46 -14.84 7.84
C LYS A 86 8.98 -13.48 7.41
N PHE A 87 8.75 -12.46 8.23
CA PHE A 87 9.26 -11.11 7.98
C PHE A 87 10.80 -11.10 7.85
N ALA A 88 11.51 -11.80 8.72
CA ALA A 88 12.96 -11.86 8.67
C ALA A 88 13.51 -12.47 7.37
N ARG A 89 12.83 -13.49 6.83
CA ARG A 89 13.21 -14.09 5.53
C ARG A 89 13.07 -13.10 4.36
N SER A 90 12.13 -12.17 4.42
CA SER A 90 11.94 -11.18 3.35
C SER A 90 13.10 -10.21 3.20
N MET A 91 14.01 -10.11 4.18
CA MET A 91 15.20 -9.25 4.06
C MET A 91 16.11 -9.71 2.90
N GLU A 92 16.32 -11.02 2.76
CA GLU A 92 17.12 -11.56 1.63
C GLU A 92 16.35 -11.45 0.31
N VAL A 93 15.03 -11.60 0.32
CA VAL A 93 14.18 -11.38 -0.86
C VAL A 93 14.29 -9.94 -1.34
N CYS A 94 14.15 -8.97 -0.44
CA CYS A 94 14.30 -7.55 -0.77
C CYS A 94 15.69 -7.21 -1.31
N LYS A 95 16.75 -7.81 -0.74
CA LYS A 95 18.11 -7.59 -1.23
C LYS A 95 18.29 -8.07 -2.67
N VAL A 96 17.76 -9.26 -3.01
CA VAL A 96 17.82 -9.80 -4.38
C VAL A 96 16.98 -8.98 -5.35
N LEU A 97 15.81 -8.49 -4.90
CA LEU A 97 14.91 -7.66 -5.69
C LEU A 97 15.38 -6.19 -5.79
N GLU A 98 16.47 -5.81 -5.11
CA GLU A 98 16.91 -4.41 -4.97
C GLU A 98 15.81 -3.50 -4.41
N CYS A 99 14.95 -4.04 -3.53
CA CYS A 99 13.83 -3.34 -2.94
C CYS A 99 14.23 -2.72 -1.59
N SER A 100 14.12 -1.41 -1.47
CA SER A 100 14.50 -0.67 -0.25
C SER A 100 13.32 -0.38 0.69
N ARG A 101 12.10 -0.79 0.35
CA ARG A 101 10.90 -0.51 1.16
C ARG A 101 10.03 -1.75 1.31
N ILE A 102 9.45 -1.92 2.49
CA ILE A 102 8.40 -2.91 2.76
C ILE A 102 7.20 -2.17 3.33
N ARG A 103 6.05 -2.21 2.63
CA ARG A 103 4.78 -1.74 3.18
C ARG A 103 4.25 -2.78 4.18
N MET A 104 3.76 -2.30 5.32
CA MET A 104 3.32 -3.12 6.43
C MET A 104 2.21 -2.45 7.24
N PHE A 105 1.70 -3.15 8.27
CA PHE A 105 0.55 -2.77 9.08
C PHE A 105 0.87 -2.88 10.58
N SER A 106 -0.07 -2.43 11.45
CA SER A 106 0.13 -2.34 12.90
C SER A 106 -0.79 -3.26 13.74
N PHE A 107 -1.04 -4.45 13.25
CA PHE A 107 -1.76 -5.54 13.91
C PHE A 107 -3.26 -5.28 14.13
N TYR A 108 -4.09 -6.29 13.86
CA TYR A 108 -5.53 -6.23 14.12
C TYR A 108 -5.81 -6.17 15.61
N ILE A 109 -6.65 -5.21 16.00
CA ILE A 109 -7.16 -5.08 17.36
C ILE A 109 -8.43 -5.91 17.51
N PRO A 110 -8.64 -6.63 18.64
CA PRO A 110 -9.86 -7.38 18.87
C PRO A 110 -11.10 -6.48 18.77
N GLN A 111 -12.12 -6.99 18.09
CA GLN A 111 -13.34 -6.22 17.83
C GLN A 111 -14.00 -5.76 19.15
N GLY A 112 -14.32 -4.47 19.24
CA GLY A 112 -14.95 -3.87 20.40
C GLY A 112 -14.00 -3.52 21.54
N GLU A 113 -12.70 -3.75 21.38
CA GLU A 113 -11.69 -3.34 22.35
C GLU A 113 -11.09 -1.98 21.95
N GLU A 114 -10.66 -1.21 22.97
CA GLU A 114 -9.99 0.08 22.76
C GLU A 114 -8.55 -0.15 22.26
N PRO A 115 -8.15 0.40 21.11
CA PRO A 115 -6.81 0.18 20.54
C PRO A 115 -5.66 0.61 21.47
N GLU A 116 -5.86 1.65 22.26
CA GLU A 116 -4.88 2.20 23.19
C GLU A 116 -4.43 1.18 24.26
N LYS A 117 -5.28 0.22 24.61
CA LYS A 117 -4.96 -0.90 25.51
C LYS A 117 -3.83 -1.79 24.97
N TYR A 118 -3.68 -1.85 23.68
CA TYR A 118 -2.71 -2.71 22.99
C TYR A 118 -1.49 -1.94 22.49
N ARG A 119 -1.44 -0.63 22.68
CA ARG A 119 -0.40 0.26 22.18
C ARG A 119 1.01 -0.27 22.48
N ASP A 120 1.30 -0.59 23.74
CA ASP A 120 2.64 -1.02 24.15
C ASP A 120 3.07 -2.32 23.47
N GLU A 121 2.15 -3.26 23.26
CA GLU A 121 2.44 -4.52 22.55
C GLU A 121 2.63 -4.29 21.05
N VAL A 122 1.81 -3.43 20.42
CA VAL A 122 2.00 -3.00 19.03
C VAL A 122 3.39 -2.42 18.85
N PHE A 123 3.79 -1.48 19.68
CA PHE A 123 5.08 -0.80 19.60
C PHE A 123 6.23 -1.78 19.82
N ARG A 124 6.14 -2.63 20.82
CA ARG A 124 7.15 -3.68 21.08
C ARG A 124 7.39 -4.61 19.89
N ARG A 125 6.32 -5.01 19.18
CA ARG A 125 6.43 -5.84 17.97
C ARG A 125 7.04 -5.05 16.82
N LEU A 126 6.57 -3.84 16.59
CA LEU A 126 7.07 -2.96 15.52
C LEU A 126 8.54 -2.58 15.74
N GLU A 127 8.97 -2.31 16.98
CA GLU A 127 10.39 -2.04 17.31
C GLU A 127 11.31 -3.15 16.81
N LYS A 128 10.94 -4.42 17.05
CA LYS A 128 11.73 -5.57 16.55
C LYS A 128 11.80 -5.60 15.01
N MET A 129 10.67 -5.31 14.34
CA MET A 129 10.60 -5.29 12.88
C MET A 129 11.42 -4.13 12.31
N VAL A 130 11.26 -2.93 12.84
CA VAL A 130 12.00 -1.72 12.42
C VAL A 130 13.49 -1.90 12.63
N GLU A 131 13.92 -2.44 13.78
CA GLU A 131 15.34 -2.71 14.05
C GLU A 131 15.97 -3.67 13.03
N LEU A 132 15.25 -4.75 12.69
CA LEU A 132 15.73 -5.71 11.70
C LEU A 132 15.78 -5.12 10.29
N ALA A 133 14.74 -4.41 9.88
CA ALA A 133 14.68 -3.76 8.56
C ALA A 133 15.81 -2.71 8.42
N ARG A 134 16.02 -1.87 9.43
CA ARG A 134 17.09 -0.87 9.45
C ARG A 134 18.47 -1.49 9.31
N LYS A 135 18.74 -2.63 9.98
CA LYS A 135 20.00 -3.38 9.83
C LYS A 135 20.25 -3.87 8.40
N ASN A 136 19.18 -4.04 7.61
CA ASN A 136 19.24 -4.47 6.22
C ASN A 136 19.07 -3.31 5.22
N ASN A 137 19.10 -2.05 5.67
CA ASN A 137 18.88 -0.85 4.86
C ASN A 137 17.49 -0.83 4.16
N ILE A 138 16.48 -1.36 4.84
CA ILE A 138 15.09 -1.40 4.38
C ILE A 138 14.28 -0.45 5.26
N LEU A 139 13.52 0.44 4.62
CA LEU A 139 12.54 1.29 5.28
C LEU A 139 11.19 0.54 5.37
N LEU A 140 10.68 0.35 6.58
CA LEU A 140 9.30 -0.06 6.77
C LEU A 140 8.38 1.15 6.52
N VAL A 141 7.30 0.94 5.79
CA VAL A 141 6.33 2.01 5.48
C VAL A 141 4.96 1.54 5.97
N HIS A 142 4.44 2.21 6.99
CA HIS A 142 3.14 1.88 7.58
C HIS A 142 2.00 2.44 6.73
N GLU A 143 1.05 1.58 6.39
CA GLU A 143 -0.20 1.98 5.74
C GLU A 143 -1.34 2.06 6.76
N ASN A 144 -2.12 3.14 6.72
CA ASN A 144 -3.39 3.20 7.45
C ASN A 144 -4.39 2.19 6.88
N GLU A 145 -5.00 1.38 7.77
CA GLU A 145 -5.91 0.30 7.35
C GLU A 145 -6.97 0.05 8.44
N LYS A 146 -8.16 -0.38 8.04
CA LYS A 146 -9.27 -0.67 8.94
C LYS A 146 -8.95 -1.80 9.92
N GLY A 147 -9.27 -1.58 11.18
CA GLY A 147 -9.23 -2.60 12.25
C GLY A 147 -7.85 -2.88 12.84
N ILE A 148 -6.79 -2.24 12.36
CA ILE A 148 -5.46 -2.30 12.97
C ILE A 148 -5.27 -1.13 13.96
N TYR A 149 -4.15 -1.10 14.71
CA TYR A 149 -3.87 0.02 15.61
C TYR A 149 -3.85 1.36 14.86
N GLY A 150 -3.14 1.44 13.75
CA GLY A 150 -3.01 2.65 12.92
C GLY A 150 -4.12 2.77 11.87
N ASP A 151 -5.37 2.75 12.27
CA ASP A 151 -6.54 2.87 11.40
C ASP A 151 -7.05 4.31 11.27
N ILE A 152 -6.71 5.19 12.23
CA ILE A 152 -7.05 6.61 12.19
C ILE A 152 -5.79 7.49 12.17
N ASP A 153 -5.95 8.72 11.72
CA ASP A 153 -4.88 9.70 11.53
C ASP A 153 -4.03 9.94 12.78
N THR A 154 -4.67 10.10 13.95
CA THR A 154 -3.97 10.35 15.22
C THR A 154 -3.13 9.16 15.67
N ARG A 155 -3.57 7.92 15.45
CA ARG A 155 -2.78 6.72 15.77
C ARG A 155 -1.67 6.46 14.75
N CYS A 156 -1.88 6.77 13.48
CA CYS A 156 -0.79 6.79 12.49
C CYS A 156 0.29 7.82 12.87
N MET A 157 -0.12 9.00 13.35
CA MET A 157 0.82 10.00 13.85
C MET A 157 1.53 9.56 15.13
N ASP A 158 0.88 8.80 16.02
CA ASP A 158 1.50 8.25 17.23
C ASP A 158 2.64 7.26 16.84
N LEU A 159 2.39 6.38 15.88
CA LEU A 159 3.41 5.49 15.32
C LEU A 159 4.59 6.30 14.74
N TYR A 160 4.31 7.27 13.88
CA TYR A 160 5.36 8.08 13.28
C TYR A 160 6.18 8.86 14.33
N LYS A 161 5.55 9.44 15.33
CA LYS A 161 6.26 10.17 16.41
C LYS A 161 7.21 9.27 17.21
N HIS A 162 6.86 7.99 17.36
CA HIS A 162 7.70 7.03 18.08
C HIS A 162 8.91 6.59 17.26
N PHE A 163 8.68 6.23 15.98
CA PHE A 163 9.74 5.68 15.14
C PHE A 163 10.51 6.74 14.33
N GLY A 164 9.91 7.92 14.15
CA GLY A 164 10.51 9.00 13.36
C GLY A 164 10.88 8.55 11.94
N GLY A 165 12.07 8.93 11.48
CA GLY A 165 12.55 8.57 10.15
C GLY A 165 12.89 7.09 9.94
N ASP A 166 12.84 6.25 10.97
CA ASP A 166 13.05 4.80 10.85
C ASP A 166 11.80 4.05 10.34
N MET A 167 10.65 4.74 10.26
CA MET A 167 9.42 4.22 9.65
C MET A 167 8.74 5.30 8.80
N GLY A 168 8.43 4.97 7.55
CA GLY A 168 7.69 5.85 6.64
C GLY A 168 6.18 5.69 6.77
N VAL A 169 5.44 6.50 6.00
CA VAL A 169 3.97 6.53 5.96
C VAL A 169 3.49 6.35 4.52
N VAL A 170 2.65 5.36 4.30
CA VAL A 170 1.80 5.25 3.11
C VAL A 170 0.46 5.91 3.44
N PHE A 171 0.01 6.80 2.58
CA PHE A 171 -1.27 7.47 2.74
C PHE A 171 -2.29 6.87 1.78
N ASP A 172 -3.29 6.18 2.33
CA ASP A 172 -4.44 5.66 1.60
C ASP A 172 -5.71 6.43 2.00
N PRO A 173 -6.24 7.29 1.13
CA PRO A 173 -7.43 8.09 1.45
C PRO A 173 -8.70 7.25 1.57
N ALA A 174 -8.85 6.16 0.80
CA ALA A 174 -10.04 5.31 0.88
C ALA A 174 -10.13 4.59 2.21
N ASN A 175 -9.00 4.11 2.75
CA ASN A 175 -8.96 3.47 4.05
C ASN A 175 -9.37 4.46 5.17
N TYR A 176 -8.99 5.74 5.07
CA TYR A 176 -9.48 6.77 5.99
C TYR A 176 -10.99 6.99 5.87
N VAL A 177 -11.53 7.09 4.64
CA VAL A 177 -12.99 7.17 4.41
C VAL A 177 -13.71 6.01 5.09
N GLN A 178 -13.22 4.77 4.91
CA GLN A 178 -13.81 3.56 5.48
C GLN A 178 -13.70 3.49 7.01
N CYS A 179 -12.73 4.20 7.60
CA CYS A 179 -12.58 4.37 9.05
C CYS A 179 -13.35 5.57 9.61
N GLY A 180 -14.10 6.30 8.77
CA GLY A 180 -14.85 7.48 9.18
C GLY A 180 -14.00 8.72 9.46
N VAL A 181 -12.75 8.73 9.00
CA VAL A 181 -11.80 9.86 9.08
C VAL A 181 -11.94 10.71 7.83
N ASP A 182 -11.88 12.03 7.97
CA ASP A 182 -11.81 12.95 6.84
C ASP A 182 -10.40 12.90 6.22
N PRO A 183 -10.25 12.47 4.93
CA PRO A 183 -8.93 12.35 4.32
C PRO A 183 -8.18 13.68 4.18
N LEU A 184 -8.86 14.81 4.04
CA LEU A 184 -8.19 16.12 3.99
C LEU A 184 -7.61 16.52 5.36
N GLU A 185 -8.32 16.23 6.46
CA GLU A 185 -7.81 16.46 7.82
C GLU A 185 -6.61 15.55 8.08
N ALA A 186 -6.73 14.26 7.75
CA ALA A 186 -5.62 13.31 7.85
C ALA A 186 -4.41 13.74 7.01
N TYR A 187 -4.63 14.19 5.76
CA TYR A 187 -3.57 14.70 4.89
C TYR A 187 -2.87 15.92 5.51
N ARG A 188 -3.64 16.90 6.00
CA ARG A 188 -3.06 18.09 6.65
C ARG A 188 -2.16 17.73 7.83
N LEU A 189 -2.53 16.70 8.60
CA LEU A 189 -1.75 16.21 9.72
C LEU A 189 -0.47 15.49 9.27
N HIS A 190 -0.52 14.77 8.15
CA HIS A 190 0.55 13.87 7.71
C HIS A 190 1.40 14.40 6.55
N LYS A 191 1.03 15.48 5.87
CA LYS A 191 1.62 15.90 4.59
C LYS A 191 3.15 15.99 4.57
N ASP A 192 3.77 16.32 5.69
CA ASP A 192 5.23 16.46 5.78
C ASP A 192 5.95 15.12 6.01
N ILE A 193 5.21 14.05 6.31
CA ILE A 193 5.75 12.73 6.68
C ILE A 193 5.36 11.62 5.72
N ILE A 194 4.45 11.87 4.78
CA ILE A 194 4.02 10.88 3.78
C ILE A 194 5.21 10.50 2.90
N THR A 195 5.50 9.21 2.83
CA THR A 195 6.54 8.64 1.97
C THR A 195 6.04 8.48 0.54
N TYR A 196 4.85 7.89 0.37
CA TYR A 196 4.15 7.76 -0.90
C TYR A 196 2.65 7.51 -0.68
N PHE A 197 1.88 7.48 -1.76
CA PHE A 197 0.43 7.37 -1.74
C PHE A 197 -0.04 6.07 -2.36
N HIS A 198 -1.04 5.43 -1.74
CA HIS A 198 -1.93 4.50 -2.42
C HIS A 198 -3.10 5.27 -3.01
N ILE A 199 -3.40 4.98 -4.26
CA ILE A 199 -4.48 5.66 -4.99
C ILE A 199 -5.67 4.71 -5.09
N LYS A 200 -6.52 4.84 -4.09
CA LYS A 200 -7.79 4.16 -3.92
C LYS A 200 -8.82 5.17 -3.44
N ASP A 201 -10.07 5.05 -3.88
CA ASP A 201 -11.13 5.98 -3.50
C ASP A 201 -12.36 5.21 -3.02
N ALA A 202 -13.10 5.78 -2.09
CA ALA A 202 -14.27 5.15 -1.50
C ALA A 202 -15.36 6.16 -1.19
N MET A 203 -16.61 5.67 -1.14
CA MET A 203 -17.77 6.47 -0.76
C MET A 203 -17.94 6.44 0.77
N LYS A 204 -18.15 7.60 1.37
CA LYS A 204 -18.41 7.74 2.81
C LYS A 204 -19.74 7.10 3.23
N GLU A 205 -20.71 7.06 2.32
CA GLU A 205 -22.06 6.56 2.60
C GLU A 205 -22.05 5.09 3.03
N ASP A 206 -21.27 4.24 2.35
CA ASP A 206 -21.31 2.78 2.53
C ASP A 206 -19.92 2.10 2.45
N GLY A 207 -18.83 2.87 2.33
CA GLY A 207 -17.47 2.36 2.20
C GLY A 207 -17.17 1.68 0.85
N SER A 208 -18.09 1.75 -0.12
CA SER A 208 -17.90 1.14 -1.44
C SER A 208 -16.73 1.79 -2.19
N VAL A 209 -15.92 0.94 -2.84
CA VAL A 209 -14.78 1.39 -3.62
C VAL A 209 -15.24 1.90 -4.99
N VAL A 210 -14.63 2.99 -5.44
CA VAL A 210 -14.90 3.65 -6.71
C VAL A 210 -13.60 4.10 -7.37
N SER A 211 -13.66 4.45 -8.66
CA SER A 211 -12.50 5.00 -9.37
C SER A 211 -12.01 6.30 -8.72
N ALA A 212 -10.69 6.52 -8.75
CA ALA A 212 -10.05 7.71 -8.17
C ALA A 212 -10.71 9.03 -8.60
N GLY A 213 -11.01 9.89 -7.62
CA GLY A 213 -11.69 11.18 -7.81
C GLY A 213 -13.21 11.10 -7.97
N ARG A 214 -13.80 9.93 -7.73
CA ARG A 214 -15.26 9.74 -7.73
C ARG A 214 -15.84 9.46 -6.34
N GLY A 215 -14.98 9.26 -5.36
CA GLY A 215 -15.35 9.05 -3.97
C GLY A 215 -15.12 10.28 -3.10
N ASP A 216 -15.12 10.02 -1.80
CA ASP A 216 -14.93 11.02 -0.74
C ASP A 216 -13.47 11.06 -0.24
N GLY A 217 -12.53 10.43 -0.99
CA GLY A 217 -11.10 10.40 -0.68
C GLY A 217 -10.36 11.72 -0.94
N HIS A 218 -11.00 12.70 -1.56
CA HIS A 218 -10.44 14.03 -1.88
C HIS A 218 -9.13 13.99 -2.68
N LEU A 219 -8.93 12.96 -3.50
CA LEU A 219 -7.71 12.76 -4.27
C LEU A 219 -7.31 13.96 -5.14
N PRO A 220 -8.22 14.63 -5.88
CA PRO A 220 -7.86 15.80 -6.68
C PRO A 220 -7.29 16.94 -5.83
N GLU A 221 -7.93 17.26 -4.70
CA GLU A 221 -7.52 18.34 -3.80
C GLU A 221 -6.19 18.04 -3.12
N ILE A 222 -6.00 16.78 -2.67
CA ILE A 222 -4.78 16.33 -2.03
C ILE A 222 -3.60 16.41 -3.02
N LEU A 223 -3.75 15.86 -4.23
CA LEU A 223 -2.69 15.85 -5.23
C LEU A 223 -2.35 17.25 -5.75
N GLU A 224 -3.34 18.15 -5.84
CA GLU A 224 -3.09 19.56 -6.16
C GLU A 224 -2.25 20.27 -5.08
N ASP A 225 -2.50 20.00 -3.78
CA ASP A 225 -1.66 20.55 -2.70
C ASP A 225 -0.27 19.91 -2.72
N VAL A 226 -0.17 18.60 -2.94
CA VAL A 226 1.12 17.90 -3.09
C VAL A 226 1.98 18.52 -4.17
N ASP A 227 1.43 18.82 -5.35
CA ASP A 227 2.18 19.47 -6.44
C ASP A 227 2.70 20.86 -6.04
N LYS A 228 1.90 21.61 -5.29
CA LYS A 228 2.27 22.97 -4.83
C LYS A 228 3.36 22.96 -3.77
N VAL A 229 3.34 21.99 -2.83
CA VAL A 229 4.18 22.02 -1.63
C VAL A 229 5.39 21.11 -1.69
N ARG A 230 5.38 20.08 -2.55
CA ARG A 230 6.49 19.13 -2.70
C ARG A 230 7.32 19.42 -3.94
N SER A 231 8.58 18.97 -3.91
CA SER A 231 9.50 18.98 -5.04
C SER A 231 10.14 17.59 -5.17
N GLY A 232 10.49 17.23 -6.42
CA GLY A 232 11.06 15.92 -6.73
C GLY A 232 9.99 14.83 -6.87
N GLU A 233 10.43 13.57 -6.85
CA GLU A 233 9.59 12.41 -7.11
C GLU A 233 8.57 12.17 -5.99
N VAL A 234 7.31 11.95 -6.38
CA VAL A 234 6.21 11.53 -5.52
C VAL A 234 5.57 10.29 -6.12
N ILE A 235 5.71 9.17 -5.45
CA ILE A 235 5.17 7.88 -5.94
C ILE A 235 3.68 7.81 -5.63
N LEU A 236 2.90 7.47 -6.66
CA LEU A 236 1.46 7.23 -6.61
C LEU A 236 1.21 5.78 -7.04
N THR A 237 0.94 4.89 -6.08
CA THR A 237 0.65 3.48 -6.35
C THR A 237 -0.84 3.27 -6.57
N VAL A 238 -1.22 2.87 -7.78
CA VAL A 238 -2.61 2.52 -8.12
C VAL A 238 -3.00 1.22 -7.40
N GLU A 239 -4.01 1.29 -6.52
CA GLU A 239 -4.58 0.17 -5.76
C GLU A 239 -6.11 0.21 -5.86
N PRO A 240 -6.70 -0.05 -7.02
CA PRO A 240 -8.09 0.31 -7.28
C PRO A 240 -9.12 -0.53 -6.56
N HIS A 241 -8.87 -1.81 -6.33
CA HIS A 241 -9.86 -2.78 -5.81
C HIS A 241 -11.22 -2.72 -6.54
N LEU A 242 -11.23 -2.39 -7.85
CA LEU A 242 -12.46 -2.21 -8.65
C LEU A 242 -13.02 -3.51 -9.22
N HIS A 243 -12.28 -4.62 -9.09
CA HIS A 243 -12.69 -5.96 -9.53
C HIS A 243 -12.20 -7.00 -8.54
N ILE A 244 -12.88 -8.15 -8.46
CA ILE A 244 -12.44 -9.27 -7.63
C ILE A 244 -11.22 -9.92 -8.31
N PHE A 245 -10.11 -10.00 -7.62
CA PHE A 245 -8.88 -10.65 -8.08
C PHE A 245 -8.42 -11.72 -7.09
N ASN A 246 -7.59 -12.64 -7.56
CA ASN A 246 -7.02 -13.68 -6.70
C ASN A 246 -6.13 -13.04 -5.62
N GLY A 247 -6.40 -13.36 -4.36
CA GLY A 247 -5.70 -12.75 -3.21
C GLY A 247 -6.49 -11.66 -2.48
N LEU A 248 -7.56 -11.11 -3.07
CA LEU A 248 -8.39 -10.10 -2.41
C LEU A 248 -8.93 -10.58 -1.05
N GLY A 249 -9.39 -11.84 -0.97
CA GLY A 249 -9.89 -12.43 0.27
C GLY A 249 -8.84 -12.60 1.38
N SER A 250 -7.54 -12.57 1.05
CA SER A 250 -6.46 -12.57 2.04
C SER A 250 -6.09 -11.17 2.54
N LEU A 251 -6.54 -10.12 1.83
CA LEU A 251 -6.26 -8.74 2.16
C LEU A 251 -7.32 -8.10 3.07
N GLN A 252 -8.55 -8.59 2.97
CA GLN A 252 -9.69 -8.04 3.71
C GLN A 252 -10.56 -9.15 4.28
N SER A 253 -11.01 -8.98 5.53
CA SER A 253 -11.94 -9.90 6.21
C SER A 253 -13.40 -9.72 5.79
N GLU A 254 -13.73 -8.62 5.08
CA GLU A 254 -15.08 -8.27 4.64
C GLU A 254 -15.14 -8.24 3.11
N SER A 255 -16.31 -8.57 2.55
CA SER A 255 -16.55 -8.43 1.09
C SER A 255 -16.53 -6.96 0.70
N LEU A 256 -15.71 -6.61 -0.29
CA LEU A 256 -15.73 -5.26 -0.86
C LEU A 256 -17.07 -4.98 -1.54
N LEU A 257 -17.61 -3.80 -1.27
CA LEU A 257 -18.75 -3.26 -2.01
C LEU A 257 -18.25 -2.47 -3.21
N HIS A 258 -18.76 -2.79 -4.39
CA HIS A 258 -18.42 -2.10 -5.64
C HIS A 258 -19.65 -1.37 -6.18
N LYS A 259 -19.52 -0.08 -6.48
CA LYS A 259 -20.54 0.69 -7.23
C LYS A 259 -20.30 0.65 -8.74
N GLU A 260 -19.11 0.31 -9.16
CA GLU A 260 -18.72 0.19 -10.57
C GLU A 260 -18.54 -1.28 -10.93
N SER A 261 -18.89 -1.66 -12.15
CA SER A 261 -18.76 -3.03 -12.65
C SER A 261 -17.92 -3.04 -13.92
N TYR A 262 -16.93 -3.90 -13.94
CA TYR A 262 -16.02 -4.08 -15.07
C TYR A 262 -16.09 -5.54 -15.55
N PRO A 263 -15.91 -5.80 -16.87
CA PRO A 263 -16.02 -7.15 -17.42
C PRO A 263 -14.89 -8.09 -16.94
N ASP A 264 -13.74 -7.53 -16.61
CA ASP A 264 -12.56 -8.26 -16.16
C ASP A 264 -11.58 -7.35 -15.40
N SER A 265 -10.60 -7.96 -14.72
CA SER A 265 -9.56 -7.31 -13.93
C SER A 265 -8.73 -6.30 -14.75
N ARG A 266 -8.38 -6.66 -16.00
CA ARG A 266 -7.57 -5.82 -16.89
C ARG A 266 -8.29 -4.52 -17.24
N THR A 267 -9.58 -4.60 -17.56
CA THR A 267 -10.42 -3.43 -17.85
C THR A 267 -10.58 -2.55 -16.61
N ALA A 268 -10.78 -3.14 -15.43
CA ALA A 268 -10.86 -2.41 -14.16
C ALA A 268 -9.55 -1.67 -13.85
N PHE A 269 -8.42 -2.35 -14.00
CA PHE A 269 -7.09 -1.78 -13.81
C PHE A 269 -6.81 -0.61 -14.76
N HIS A 270 -7.11 -0.78 -16.06
CA HIS A 270 -7.01 0.30 -17.05
C HIS A 270 -7.86 1.52 -16.65
N ALA A 271 -9.11 1.29 -16.27
CA ALA A 271 -10.01 2.38 -15.86
C ALA A 271 -9.46 3.14 -14.64
N ALA A 272 -8.87 2.44 -13.68
CA ALA A 272 -8.23 3.05 -12.51
C ALA A 272 -7.01 3.91 -12.88
N CYS A 273 -6.13 3.39 -13.73
CA CYS A 273 -4.97 4.13 -14.24
C CYS A 273 -5.41 5.41 -14.98
N GLU A 274 -6.41 5.31 -15.84
CA GLU A 274 -6.95 6.44 -16.58
C GLU A 274 -7.62 7.48 -15.67
N ALA A 275 -8.28 7.05 -14.59
CA ALA A 275 -8.86 7.96 -13.61
C ALA A 275 -7.78 8.81 -12.92
N LEU A 276 -6.69 8.18 -12.47
CA LEU A 276 -5.55 8.89 -11.88
C LEU A 276 -4.86 9.82 -12.88
N LYS A 277 -4.56 9.35 -14.09
CA LYS A 277 -3.94 10.18 -15.15
C LYS A 277 -4.76 11.44 -15.44
N LYS A 278 -6.11 11.33 -15.47
CA LYS A 278 -7.00 12.49 -15.65
C LYS A 278 -6.94 13.48 -14.50
N ILE A 279 -6.72 13.03 -13.28
CA ILE A 279 -6.52 13.94 -12.13
C ILE A 279 -5.19 14.67 -12.32
N ILE A 280 -4.09 13.95 -12.58
CA ILE A 280 -2.75 14.53 -12.78
C ILE A 280 -2.75 15.54 -13.93
N GLN A 281 -3.37 15.22 -15.09
CA GLN A 281 -3.45 16.13 -16.25
C GLN A 281 -4.16 17.45 -15.98
N LYS A 282 -4.98 17.55 -14.94
CA LYS A 282 -5.64 18.81 -14.54
C LYS A 282 -4.80 19.63 -13.59
N ILE A 283 -3.79 19.02 -12.97
CA ILE A 283 -2.91 19.65 -11.98
C ILE A 283 -1.66 20.21 -12.67
N VAL A 284 -1.09 19.43 -13.58
CA VAL A 284 0.11 19.76 -14.38
C VAL A 284 -0.32 20.26 -15.76
#